data_38da1698b33a01797e63deb2aba1d9b9
#
_entry.id   38da1698b33a01797e63deb2aba1d9b9
#
_cell.length_a   1.000
_cell.length_b   1.000
_cell.length_c   1.000
_cell.angle_alpha   90.00
_cell.angle_beta   90.00
_cell.angle_gamma   90.00
#
_symmetry.space_group_name_H-M   'P 1'
#
loop_
_entity.id
_entity.type
_entity.pdbx_description
1 polymer ?
#
loop_
_entity_poly.entity_id
_entity_poly.type
_entity_poly.pdbx_seq_one_letter_code
_entity_poly.pdbx_strand_id
1 'polypeptide(L)'
;MILRLLLLFISLILLGSCDKVIHKNGARAQNALDSMIEQYSYPENDNFTSKRVNNKEDIIGNWVGSFNVPQSYMNAYIFDDGRQPWHIEDKINISIQHIEENRVDGISIIAGTIRPLKGTIQETENGFDIILVEPGREQYDGTYHLFIDSRTSMIRGTWLAYKDIVLKERNLSLKKRFFNYNPLIPMERVSIRNDISLFRNIRMRSEYRELYNAIKSHSQQVYEINPSISIIDPYEAESLSGNDLMLLRNIIFAKHGYAFKKRPLRIYFESQPWYIPVSTNVKNELTYIEKENIKTILRYEKYNEYHSDY
;
A
#
# COMPACT_ATOMS: atom_id res chain seq x y z
N MET A 1 16.61 -56.48 -33.98
CA MET A 1 15.67 -56.62 -32.82
C MET A 1 16.26 -55.99 -31.56
N ILE A 2 17.52 -56.17 -31.27
CA ILE A 2 18.22 -55.64 -30.07
C ILE A 2 18.26 -54.09 -29.98
N LEU A 3 18.48 -53.41 -31.13
CA LEU A 3 18.59 -51.95 -31.17
C LEU A 3 17.27 -51.21 -30.86
N ARG A 4 16.10 -51.79 -31.18
CA ARG A 4 14.78 -51.21 -30.83
C ARG A 4 14.42 -51.35 -29.36
N LEU A 5 14.90 -52.39 -28.68
CA LEU A 5 14.73 -52.58 -27.24
C LEU A 5 15.59 -51.56 -26.44
N LEU A 6 16.80 -51.25 -26.94
CA LEU A 6 17.69 -50.27 -26.28
C LEU A 6 17.10 -48.84 -26.31
N LEU A 7 16.50 -48.43 -27.43
CA LEU A 7 15.84 -47.12 -27.57
C LEU A 7 14.61 -46.97 -26.68
N LEU A 8 13.83 -48.04 -26.48
CA LEU A 8 12.69 -48.04 -25.56
C LEU A 8 13.13 -47.92 -24.09
N PHE A 9 14.24 -48.55 -23.70
CA PHE A 9 14.78 -48.46 -22.35
C PHE A 9 15.34 -47.07 -22.04
N ILE A 10 15.98 -46.41 -23.00
CA ILE A 10 16.51 -45.05 -22.84
C ILE A 10 15.36 -44.04 -22.74
N SER A 11 14.25 -44.21 -23.48
CA SER A 11 13.07 -43.35 -23.37
C SER A 11 12.34 -43.50 -22.03
N LEU A 12 12.28 -44.70 -21.46
CA LEU A 12 11.69 -44.91 -20.12
C LEU A 12 12.55 -44.30 -18.99
N ILE A 13 13.89 -44.35 -19.13
CA ILE A 13 14.78 -43.76 -18.12
C ILE A 13 14.71 -42.23 -18.16
N LEU A 14 14.54 -41.63 -19.34
CA LEU A 14 14.40 -40.15 -19.48
C LEU A 14 13.05 -39.67 -18.93
N LEU A 15 11.95 -40.39 -19.14
CA LEU A 15 10.65 -40.05 -18.58
C LEU A 15 10.63 -40.18 -17.04
N GLY A 16 11.22 -41.24 -16.49
CA GLY A 16 11.31 -41.41 -15.02
C GLY A 16 12.26 -40.42 -14.34
N SER A 17 13.21 -39.87 -15.09
CA SER A 17 14.11 -38.79 -14.59
C SER A 17 13.41 -37.42 -14.56
N CYS A 18 12.60 -37.08 -15.56
CA CYS A 18 11.81 -35.85 -15.58
C CYS A 18 10.77 -35.83 -14.46
N ASP A 19 10.02 -36.91 -14.25
CA ASP A 19 9.03 -36.98 -13.16
C ASP A 19 9.67 -36.78 -11.77
N LYS A 20 10.82 -37.42 -11.53
CA LYS A 20 11.55 -37.24 -10.26
C LYS A 20 12.06 -35.83 -10.04
N VAL A 21 12.45 -35.12 -11.10
CA VAL A 21 12.91 -33.72 -11.02
C VAL A 21 11.72 -32.79 -10.78
N ILE A 22 10.60 -33.01 -11.45
CA ILE A 22 9.37 -32.23 -11.28
C ILE A 22 8.82 -32.43 -9.85
N HIS A 23 8.72 -33.64 -9.36
CA HIS A 23 8.29 -33.93 -7.98
C HIS A 23 9.24 -33.36 -6.92
N LYS A 24 10.56 -33.38 -7.17
CA LYS A 24 11.54 -32.86 -6.23
C LYS A 24 11.54 -31.32 -6.17
N ASN A 25 11.29 -30.67 -7.29
CA ASN A 25 11.13 -29.21 -7.36
C ASN A 25 9.79 -28.77 -6.77
N GLY A 26 8.71 -29.49 -7.00
CA GLY A 26 7.41 -29.25 -6.39
C GLY A 26 7.46 -29.40 -4.86
N ALA A 27 8.10 -30.45 -4.34
CA ALA A 27 8.26 -30.63 -2.90
C ALA A 27 9.14 -29.53 -2.25
N ARG A 28 10.19 -29.06 -2.94
CA ARG A 28 11.00 -27.92 -2.48
C ARG A 28 10.21 -26.62 -2.47
N ALA A 29 9.42 -26.37 -3.50
CA ALA A 29 8.58 -25.17 -3.57
C ALA A 29 7.49 -25.23 -2.47
N GLN A 30 6.88 -26.39 -2.25
CA GLN A 30 5.89 -26.57 -1.18
C GLN A 30 6.51 -26.36 0.20
N ASN A 31 7.67 -26.95 0.49
CA ASN A 31 8.36 -26.76 1.77
C ASN A 31 8.78 -25.30 1.99
N ALA A 32 9.18 -24.58 0.93
CA ALA A 32 9.48 -23.16 1.02
C ALA A 32 8.22 -22.33 1.31
N LEU A 33 7.09 -22.66 0.68
CA LEU A 33 5.81 -22.04 0.93
C LEU A 33 5.32 -22.32 2.36
N ASP A 34 5.40 -23.56 2.82
CA ASP A 34 5.01 -23.96 4.17
C ASP A 34 5.86 -23.22 5.22
N SER A 35 7.17 -23.10 5.00
CA SER A 35 8.07 -22.31 5.85
C SER A 35 7.71 -20.81 5.85
N MET A 36 7.32 -20.26 4.70
CA MET A 36 6.83 -18.88 4.62
C MET A 36 5.49 -18.73 5.34
N ILE A 37 4.58 -19.68 5.18
CA ILE A 37 3.29 -19.67 5.89
C ILE A 37 3.54 -19.71 7.40
N GLU A 38 4.44 -20.56 7.90
CA GLU A 38 4.79 -20.62 9.31
C GLU A 38 5.44 -19.32 9.81
N GLN A 39 6.34 -18.73 9.03
CA GLN A 39 7.01 -17.46 9.36
C GLN A 39 6.09 -16.25 9.34
N TYR A 40 5.15 -16.21 8.40
CA TYR A 40 4.28 -15.07 8.15
C TYR A 40 2.80 -15.35 8.46
N SER A 41 2.48 -16.54 9.02
CA SER A 41 1.12 -16.79 9.49
C SER A 41 0.76 -15.75 10.53
N TYR A 42 -0.21 -14.93 10.18
CA TYR A 42 -0.81 -14.03 11.16
C TYR A 42 -1.53 -14.88 12.21
N PRO A 43 -1.41 -14.57 13.48
CA PRO A 43 -2.47 -14.93 14.39
C PRO A 43 -3.76 -14.33 13.78
N GLU A 44 -4.79 -15.11 13.68
CA GLU A 44 -6.08 -14.85 13.01
C GLU A 44 -6.83 -13.59 13.50
N ASN A 45 -6.24 -12.83 14.42
CA ASN A 45 -6.80 -11.64 15.01
C ASN A 45 -5.85 -10.46 14.96
N ASP A 46 -6.26 -9.52 14.14
CA ASP A 46 -6.05 -8.09 14.30
C ASP A 46 -4.61 -7.57 14.43
N ASN A 47 -4.13 -7.04 13.32
CA ASN A 47 -3.17 -5.93 13.34
C ASN A 47 -3.72 -4.67 14.07
N PHE A 48 -4.85 -4.81 14.76
CA PHE A 48 -5.44 -3.83 15.64
C PHE A 48 -5.19 -4.24 17.07
N THR A 49 -4.01 -4.01 17.59
CA THR A 49 -3.87 -4.05 19.03
C THR A 49 -4.66 -2.86 19.59
N SER A 50 -5.84 -3.15 20.11
CA SER A 50 -6.58 -2.26 21.00
C SER A 50 -5.86 -2.13 22.36
N LYS A 51 -4.53 -2.19 22.38
CA LYS A 51 -3.77 -1.94 23.58
C LYS A 51 -4.07 -0.52 24.01
N ARG A 52 -4.61 -0.37 25.23
CA ARG A 52 -4.84 0.95 25.79
C ARG A 52 -3.55 1.74 25.86
N VAL A 53 -3.61 3.00 25.54
CA VAL A 53 -2.53 3.94 25.73
C VAL A 53 -2.56 4.38 27.18
N ASN A 54 -1.64 3.84 27.97
CA ASN A 54 -1.55 4.13 29.40
C ASN A 54 -0.40 5.10 29.73
N ASN A 55 0.58 5.19 28.87
CA ASN A 55 1.77 6.03 29.05
C ASN A 55 2.29 6.55 27.70
N LYS A 56 3.29 7.42 27.73
CA LYS A 56 3.87 8.03 26.53
C LYS A 56 4.56 7.02 25.61
N GLU A 57 5.14 5.97 26.17
CA GLU A 57 5.80 4.90 25.42
C GLU A 57 4.81 4.12 24.56
N ASP A 58 3.58 3.95 25.05
CA ASP A 58 2.51 3.33 24.25
C ASP A 58 2.11 4.17 23.02
N ILE A 59 2.50 5.44 22.96
CA ILE A 59 2.19 6.34 21.84
C ILE A 59 3.17 6.17 20.69
N ILE A 60 4.42 5.78 20.96
CA ILE A 60 5.45 5.60 19.93
C ILE A 60 5.01 4.53 18.91
N GLY A 61 5.14 4.84 17.61
CA GLY A 61 4.81 3.97 16.49
C GLY A 61 3.93 4.62 15.43
N ASN A 62 3.36 3.81 14.56
CA ASN A 62 2.56 4.27 13.42
C ASN A 62 1.09 4.43 13.82
N TRP A 63 0.53 5.59 13.51
CA TRP A 63 -0.87 5.92 13.65
C TRP A 63 -1.47 6.15 12.27
N VAL A 64 -2.29 5.22 11.83
CA VAL A 64 -2.77 5.15 10.44
C VAL A 64 -4.27 5.30 10.38
N GLY A 65 -4.74 6.10 9.46
CA GLY A 65 -6.18 6.29 9.26
C GLY A 65 -6.50 7.36 8.23
N SER A 66 -7.65 8.00 8.43
CA SER A 66 -8.21 8.95 7.49
C SER A 66 -7.72 10.38 7.73
N PHE A 67 -7.56 11.11 6.63
CA PHE A 67 -7.23 12.53 6.55
C PHE A 67 -8.24 13.19 5.63
N ASN A 68 -9.35 13.64 6.22
CA ASN A 68 -10.57 13.98 5.50
C ASN A 68 -10.80 15.49 5.43
N VAL A 69 -11.40 15.92 4.33
CA VAL A 69 -11.96 17.27 4.22
C VAL A 69 -13.16 17.38 5.17
N PRO A 70 -13.23 18.42 6.03
CA PRO A 70 -14.39 18.65 6.87
C PRO A 70 -15.67 18.81 6.04
N GLN A 71 -16.79 18.31 6.57
CA GLN A 71 -18.10 18.35 5.88
C GLN A 71 -18.52 19.78 5.51
N SER A 72 -18.12 20.77 6.31
CA SER A 72 -18.38 22.19 6.04
C SER A 72 -17.79 22.69 4.72
N TYR A 73 -16.66 22.10 4.30
CA TYR A 73 -16.02 22.44 3.03
C TYR A 73 -16.60 21.68 1.83
N MET A 74 -17.21 20.52 2.07
CA MET A 74 -17.74 19.67 0.98
C MET A 74 -18.76 20.40 0.11
N ASN A 75 -19.66 21.18 0.73
CA ASN A 75 -20.72 21.88 0.00
C ASN A 75 -20.19 23.10 -0.76
N ALA A 76 -19.13 23.75 -0.27
CA ALA A 76 -18.56 24.93 -0.89
C ALA A 76 -17.70 24.63 -2.13
N TYR A 77 -17.06 23.44 -2.15
CA TYR A 77 -16.09 23.09 -3.17
C TYR A 77 -16.63 22.22 -4.32
N ILE A 78 -17.81 21.65 -4.16
CA ILE A 78 -18.42 20.81 -5.21
C ILE A 78 -18.90 21.65 -6.41
N PHE A 79 -19.13 22.95 -6.23
CA PHE A 79 -19.86 23.79 -7.20
C PHE A 79 -19.10 24.96 -7.79
N ASP A 80 -17.88 25.25 -7.35
CA ASP A 80 -17.14 26.42 -7.86
C ASP A 80 -16.06 25.97 -8.87
N ASP A 81 -16.18 26.44 -10.11
CA ASP A 81 -15.27 26.39 -11.27
C ASP A 81 -14.83 25.02 -11.84
N GLY A 82 -15.33 23.91 -11.32
CA GLY A 82 -14.98 22.57 -11.81
C GLY A 82 -13.55 22.13 -11.54
N ARG A 83 -12.81 22.85 -10.72
CA ARG A 83 -11.52 22.46 -10.16
C ARG A 83 -11.75 21.79 -8.83
N GLN A 84 -12.06 20.51 -8.87
CA GLN A 84 -12.29 19.73 -7.66
C GLN A 84 -11.07 19.73 -6.75
N PRO A 85 -11.29 19.95 -5.45
CA PRO A 85 -10.25 19.82 -4.47
C PRO A 85 -9.69 18.39 -4.47
N TRP A 86 -8.42 18.34 -4.33
CA TRP A 86 -7.61 17.16 -4.22
C TRP A 86 -8.09 16.33 -3.03
N HIS A 87 -8.55 15.12 -3.27
CA HIS A 87 -8.85 14.13 -2.24
C HIS A 87 -9.77 14.57 -1.09
N ILE A 88 -10.95 14.04 -1.13
CA ILE A 88 -11.89 14.12 0.01
C ILE A 88 -11.34 13.33 1.18
N GLU A 89 -10.73 12.19 0.90
CA GLU A 89 -10.16 11.28 1.88
C GLU A 89 -8.83 10.73 1.38
N ASP A 90 -7.78 10.90 2.17
CA ASP A 90 -6.47 10.28 1.99
C ASP A 90 -6.17 9.39 3.21
N LYS A 91 -5.39 8.34 3.02
CA LYS A 91 -4.81 7.60 4.14
C LYS A 91 -3.52 8.30 4.56
N ILE A 92 -3.43 8.66 5.84
CA ILE A 92 -2.24 9.21 6.46
C ILE A 92 -1.64 8.21 7.44
N ASN A 93 -0.32 8.22 7.56
CA ASN A 93 0.40 7.63 8.67
C ASN A 93 1.18 8.74 9.41
N ILE A 94 0.86 8.97 10.67
CA ILE A 94 1.67 9.75 11.59
C ILE A 94 2.51 8.76 12.39
N SER A 95 3.81 8.73 12.13
CA SER A 95 4.76 7.89 12.84
C SER A 95 5.43 8.71 13.95
N ILE A 96 5.04 8.48 15.19
CA ILE A 96 5.68 9.08 16.37
C ILE A 96 6.91 8.22 16.67
N GLN A 97 8.09 8.83 16.57
CA GLN A 97 9.37 8.10 16.62
C GLN A 97 10.06 8.24 17.96
N HIS A 98 9.92 9.40 18.59
CA HIS A 98 10.57 9.70 19.84
C HIS A 98 9.73 10.63 20.69
N ILE A 99 9.71 10.37 21.99
CA ILE A 99 9.11 11.24 23.00
C ILE A 99 10.14 11.38 24.13
N GLU A 100 10.53 12.63 24.42
CA GLU A 100 11.43 12.95 25.52
C GLU A 100 10.80 14.06 26.36
N GLU A 101 10.49 13.76 27.62
CA GLU A 101 9.69 14.63 28.48
C GLU A 101 8.34 14.99 27.82
N ASN A 102 8.21 16.24 27.35
CA ASN A 102 7.03 16.74 26.65
C ASN A 102 7.30 17.04 25.17
N ARG A 103 8.49 16.71 24.64
CA ARG A 103 8.82 16.88 23.22
C ARG A 103 8.50 15.64 22.43
N VAL A 104 7.98 15.82 21.24
CA VAL A 104 7.63 14.75 20.31
C VAL A 104 8.33 15.00 18.99
N ASP A 105 9.01 13.99 18.48
CA ASP A 105 9.55 13.92 17.13
C ASP A 105 8.91 12.76 16.35
N GLY A 106 8.64 13.00 15.07
CA GLY A 106 8.03 12.02 14.21
C GLY A 106 8.03 12.44 12.74
N ILE A 107 7.22 11.75 11.97
CA ILE A 107 7.00 12.05 10.54
C ILE A 107 5.53 11.87 10.19
N SER A 108 5.05 12.65 9.24
CA SER A 108 3.80 12.37 8.51
C SER A 108 4.11 11.76 7.15
N ILE A 109 3.33 10.75 6.77
CA ILE A 109 3.43 10.08 5.47
C ILE A 109 2.07 10.14 4.83
N ILE A 110 1.96 10.94 3.78
CA ILE A 110 0.70 11.16 3.06
C ILE A 110 0.97 11.46 1.59
N ALA A 111 0.18 10.93 0.72
CA ALA A 111 0.21 11.23 -0.72
C ALA A 111 1.61 11.08 -1.35
N GLY A 112 2.38 10.07 -0.89
CA GLY A 112 3.74 9.79 -1.37
C GLY A 112 4.76 10.83 -0.96
N THR A 113 4.51 11.58 0.11
CA THR A 113 5.41 12.56 0.70
C THR A 113 5.65 12.22 2.18
N ILE A 114 6.88 12.36 2.62
CA ILE A 114 7.26 12.26 4.03
C ILE A 114 7.65 13.66 4.50
N ARG A 115 7.07 14.10 5.63
CA ARG A 115 7.42 15.36 6.28
C ARG A 115 7.84 15.12 7.72
N PRO A 116 8.94 15.73 8.17
CA PRO A 116 9.31 15.66 9.59
C PRO A 116 8.29 16.44 10.42
N LEU A 117 8.03 15.92 11.62
CA LEU A 117 7.15 16.52 12.60
C LEU A 117 7.91 16.76 13.90
N LYS A 118 7.70 17.90 14.49
CA LYS A 118 8.16 18.22 15.84
C LYS A 118 7.03 18.82 16.64
N GLY A 119 7.04 18.60 17.95
CA GLY A 119 5.96 19.16 18.74
C GLY A 119 6.03 18.85 20.22
N THR A 120 4.86 18.93 20.84
CA THR A 120 4.72 18.75 22.28
C THR A 120 3.56 17.80 22.59
N ILE A 121 3.68 17.13 23.73
CA ILE A 121 2.66 16.26 24.29
C ILE A 121 2.38 16.69 25.73
N GLN A 122 1.10 16.73 26.07
CA GLN A 122 0.62 17.00 27.41
C GLN A 122 -0.35 15.90 27.85
N GLU A 123 -0.12 15.33 29.01
CA GLU A 123 -1.06 14.40 29.61
C GLU A 123 -2.27 15.16 30.16
N THR A 124 -3.45 14.58 29.97
CA THR A 124 -4.73 15.09 30.43
C THR A 124 -5.47 14.01 31.23
N GLU A 125 -6.55 14.34 31.86
CA GLU A 125 -7.37 13.41 32.64
C GLU A 125 -7.86 12.20 31.82
N ASN A 126 -8.10 12.38 30.51
CA ASN A 126 -8.69 11.36 29.63
C ASN A 126 -7.77 10.85 28.54
N GLY A 127 -6.50 11.28 28.51
CA GLY A 127 -5.55 10.90 27.48
C GLY A 127 -4.43 11.88 27.28
N PHE A 128 -4.08 12.17 26.03
CA PHE A 128 -2.94 13.01 25.69
C PHE A 128 -3.29 14.01 24.59
N ASP A 129 -3.02 15.27 24.84
CA ASP A 129 -3.01 16.33 23.82
C ASP A 129 -1.64 16.39 23.16
N ILE A 130 -1.61 16.37 21.82
CA ILE A 130 -0.39 16.44 21.03
C ILE A 130 -0.53 17.54 19.99
N ILE A 131 0.46 18.44 19.95
CA ILE A 131 0.60 19.43 18.90
C ILE A 131 1.85 19.11 18.11
N LEU A 132 1.70 18.84 16.80
CA LEU A 132 2.83 18.58 15.90
C LEU A 132 2.85 19.63 14.80
N VAL A 133 4.05 20.10 14.46
CA VAL A 133 4.28 21.11 13.43
C VAL A 133 5.17 20.57 12.33
N GLU A 134 4.82 20.87 11.08
CA GLU A 134 5.66 20.67 9.92
C GLU A 134 6.63 21.86 9.75
N PRO A 135 7.73 21.74 8.97
CA PRO A 135 8.78 22.78 8.90
C PRO A 135 8.31 24.16 8.41
N GLY A 136 7.16 24.26 7.76
CA GLY A 136 6.60 25.52 7.25
C GLY A 136 7.25 26.02 5.96
N ARG A 137 7.99 25.18 5.26
CA ARG A 137 8.69 25.52 4.01
C ARG A 137 7.84 25.25 2.78
N GLU A 138 7.06 24.17 2.83
CA GLU A 138 6.24 23.71 1.71
C GLU A 138 4.86 24.40 1.70
N GLN A 139 4.20 24.36 0.55
CA GLN A 139 2.87 24.94 0.38
C GLN A 139 1.83 24.29 1.28
N TYR A 140 1.97 22.98 1.50
CA TYR A 140 1.02 22.15 2.24
C TYR A 140 1.54 21.74 3.62
N ASP A 141 2.38 22.55 4.22
CA ASP A 141 2.79 22.38 5.60
C ASP A 141 1.78 23.03 6.56
N GLY A 142 1.65 22.45 7.73
CA GLY A 142 0.68 22.90 8.71
C GLY A 142 0.96 22.41 10.13
N THR A 143 -0.02 22.61 10.98
CA THR A 143 -0.02 22.16 12.37
C THR A 143 -1.09 21.09 12.58
N TYR A 144 -0.72 19.99 13.24
CA TYR A 144 -1.64 18.97 13.73
C TYR A 144 -1.98 19.27 15.19
N HIS A 145 -3.28 19.30 15.50
CA HIS A 145 -3.82 19.31 16.86
C HIS A 145 -4.49 17.97 17.07
N LEU A 146 -3.90 17.12 17.89
CA LEU A 146 -4.28 15.72 18.04
C LEU A 146 -4.64 15.42 19.49
N PHE A 147 -5.64 14.59 19.71
CA PHE A 147 -6.00 14.05 21.00
C PHE A 147 -6.00 12.53 20.93
N ILE A 148 -5.31 11.88 21.86
CA ILE A 148 -5.35 10.44 22.07
C ILE A 148 -6.27 10.14 23.24
N ASP A 149 -7.39 9.50 22.98
CA ASP A 149 -8.28 8.99 24.03
C ASP A 149 -7.71 7.68 24.59
N SER A 150 -7.30 7.67 25.83
CA SER A 150 -6.72 6.49 26.49
C SER A 150 -7.65 5.28 26.56
N ARG A 151 -8.97 5.49 26.50
CA ARG A 151 -9.98 4.42 26.55
C ARG A 151 -10.15 3.72 25.21
N THR A 152 -10.08 4.48 24.12
CA THR A 152 -10.35 3.98 22.77
C THR A 152 -9.07 3.70 21.98
N SER A 153 -7.92 4.17 22.46
CA SER A 153 -6.62 4.09 21.76
C SER A 153 -6.71 4.60 20.31
N MET A 154 -7.44 5.68 20.14
CA MET A 154 -7.60 6.37 18.86
C MET A 154 -7.06 7.79 18.94
N ILE A 155 -6.41 8.23 17.88
CA ILE A 155 -6.11 9.65 17.67
C ILE A 155 -7.26 10.27 16.89
N ARG A 156 -7.75 11.39 17.37
CA ARG A 156 -8.61 12.30 16.63
C ARG A 156 -8.01 13.69 16.65
N GLY A 157 -8.28 14.48 15.63
CA GLY A 157 -7.76 15.83 15.59
C GLY A 157 -7.95 16.51 14.25
N THR A 158 -7.27 17.64 14.12
CA THR A 158 -7.32 18.49 12.93
C THR A 158 -5.91 18.83 12.49
N TRP A 159 -5.76 19.08 11.20
CA TRP A 159 -4.60 19.68 10.60
C TRP A 159 -5.00 21.01 10.00
N LEU A 160 -4.19 22.05 10.23
CA LEU A 160 -4.40 23.40 9.74
C LEU A 160 -3.18 23.87 8.95
N ALA A 161 -3.40 24.24 7.70
CA ALA A 161 -2.34 24.77 6.83
C ALA A 161 -1.80 26.12 7.32
N TYR A 162 -0.50 26.34 7.16
CA TYR A 162 0.10 27.65 7.41
C TYR A 162 -0.25 28.68 6.34
N LYS A 163 -0.32 28.23 5.09
CA LYS A 163 -0.56 29.09 3.93
C LYS A 163 -2.03 29.13 3.56
N ASP A 164 -2.40 30.19 2.86
CA ASP A 164 -3.72 30.34 2.29
C ASP A 164 -3.87 29.41 1.07
N ILE A 165 -4.36 28.20 1.33
CA ILE A 165 -4.64 27.17 0.33
C ILE A 165 -6.13 26.86 0.32
N VAL A 166 -6.59 26.25 -0.77
CA VAL A 166 -8.01 25.93 -0.97
C VAL A 166 -8.57 25.07 0.17
N LEU A 167 -7.83 24.06 0.63
CA LEU A 167 -8.21 23.19 1.74
C LEU A 167 -7.31 23.46 2.94
N LYS A 168 -7.69 24.44 3.75
CA LYS A 168 -6.92 24.88 4.92
C LYS A 168 -7.00 23.92 6.10
N GLU A 169 -8.02 23.07 6.13
CA GLU A 169 -8.31 22.24 7.29
C GLU A 169 -8.59 20.79 6.85
N ARG A 170 -8.14 19.85 7.65
CA ARG A 170 -8.43 18.42 7.53
C ARG A 170 -8.72 17.81 8.89
N ASN A 171 -9.64 16.87 8.92
CA ASN A 171 -9.93 16.06 10.10
C ASN A 171 -9.15 14.74 10.05
N LEU A 172 -8.68 14.29 11.22
CA LEU A 172 -7.96 13.03 11.37
C LEU A 172 -8.72 12.08 12.28
N SER A 173 -8.68 10.80 11.90
CA SER A 173 -9.11 9.69 12.75
C SER A 173 -8.16 8.51 12.52
N LEU A 174 -7.28 8.25 13.49
CA LEU A 174 -6.17 7.31 13.33
C LEU A 174 -6.24 6.22 14.40
N LYS A 175 -5.78 5.03 14.02
CA LYS A 175 -5.58 3.89 14.94
C LYS A 175 -4.12 3.49 14.91
N LYS A 176 -3.61 2.96 16.03
CA LYS A 176 -2.27 2.43 16.10
C LYS A 176 -2.17 1.17 15.24
N ARG A 177 -1.15 1.10 14.39
CA ARG A 177 -0.90 -0.01 13.48
C ARG A 177 0.56 -0.43 13.53
N PHE A 178 0.80 -1.74 13.48
CA PHE A 178 2.14 -2.26 13.29
C PHE A 178 2.36 -2.58 11.82
N PHE A 179 3.42 -2.01 11.26
CA PHE A 179 3.85 -2.39 9.93
C PHE A 179 4.80 -3.58 10.04
N ASN A 180 4.46 -4.65 9.35
CA ASN A 180 5.34 -5.79 9.13
C ASN A 180 5.16 -6.24 7.68
N TYR A 181 6.28 -6.42 6.97
CA TYR A 181 6.23 -6.99 5.62
C TYR A 181 5.67 -8.42 5.69
N ASN A 182 4.67 -8.70 4.89
CA ASN A 182 4.11 -10.03 4.75
C ASN A 182 3.87 -10.37 3.27
N PRO A 183 4.67 -11.27 2.67
CA PRO A 183 4.54 -11.66 1.28
C PRO A 183 3.23 -12.42 0.99
N LEU A 184 2.60 -13.02 2.00
CA LEU A 184 1.40 -13.84 1.86
C LEU A 184 0.11 -13.03 1.76
N ILE A 185 0.15 -11.72 2.06
CA ILE A 185 -1.05 -10.88 1.97
C ILE A 185 -1.65 -10.99 0.57
N PRO A 186 -2.90 -11.46 0.43
CA PRO A 186 -3.57 -11.51 -0.84
C PRO A 186 -3.94 -10.11 -1.32
N MET A 187 -4.07 -9.97 -2.63
CA MET A 187 -4.69 -8.80 -3.20
C MET A 187 -6.21 -8.98 -3.14
N GLU A 188 -6.89 -8.12 -2.39
CA GLU A 188 -8.35 -8.16 -2.29
C GLU A 188 -8.99 -7.32 -3.39
N ARG A 189 -10.11 -7.83 -3.94
CA ARG A 189 -10.99 -6.99 -4.75
C ARG A 189 -11.56 -5.90 -3.88
N VAL A 190 -11.03 -4.71 -4.04
CA VAL A 190 -11.66 -3.56 -3.43
C VAL A 190 -12.72 -3.05 -4.38
N SER A 191 -13.95 -3.04 -3.90
CA SER A 191 -14.96 -2.16 -4.45
C SER A 191 -14.43 -0.74 -4.23
N ILE A 192 -13.77 -0.19 -5.25
CA ILE A 192 -13.44 1.23 -5.24
C ILE A 192 -14.78 1.91 -5.06
N ARG A 193 -15.03 2.43 -3.86
CA ARG A 193 -16.31 3.01 -3.48
C ARG A 193 -16.80 3.93 -4.59
N ASN A 194 -18.10 3.93 -4.84
CA ASN A 194 -18.77 4.78 -5.83
C ASN A 194 -18.58 6.30 -5.61
N ASP A 195 -17.81 6.71 -4.61
CA ASP A 195 -17.28 8.08 -4.45
C ASP A 195 -16.54 8.57 -5.70
N ILE A 196 -16.20 7.65 -6.57
CA ILE A 196 -15.77 7.92 -7.94
C ILE A 196 -16.88 8.57 -8.79
N SER A 197 -18.14 8.49 -8.43
CA SER A 197 -19.15 9.31 -9.10
C SER A 197 -18.86 10.81 -8.97
N LEU A 198 -18.22 11.22 -7.88
CA LEU A 198 -17.66 12.56 -7.70
C LEU A 198 -16.53 12.85 -8.69
N PHE A 199 -15.81 11.83 -9.19
CA PHE A 199 -14.75 11.99 -10.17
C PHE A 199 -15.25 12.10 -11.62
N ARG A 200 -16.52 11.80 -11.92
CA ARG A 200 -17.08 11.98 -13.26
C ARG A 200 -17.03 13.42 -13.74
N ASN A 201 -17.06 14.37 -12.83
CA ASN A 201 -17.07 15.80 -13.14
C ASN A 201 -15.69 16.46 -13.07
N ILE A 202 -14.65 15.70 -12.67
CA ILE A 202 -13.28 16.24 -12.61
C ILE A 202 -12.68 16.15 -14.01
N ARG A 203 -12.19 17.26 -14.53
CA ARG A 203 -11.18 17.26 -15.59
C ARG A 203 -9.88 16.67 -15.03
N MET A 204 -9.86 15.36 -14.83
CA MET A 204 -8.61 14.68 -14.52
C MET A 204 -7.64 14.91 -15.68
N ARG A 205 -6.38 15.17 -15.38
CA ARG A 205 -5.32 15.09 -16.40
C ARG A 205 -5.42 13.72 -17.07
N SER A 206 -5.21 13.69 -18.39
CA SER A 206 -5.37 12.46 -19.19
C SER A 206 -4.64 11.26 -18.57
N GLU A 207 -3.42 11.46 -18.05
CA GLU A 207 -2.61 10.46 -17.38
C GLU A 207 -3.29 9.79 -16.16
N TYR A 208 -4.05 10.56 -15.37
CA TYR A 208 -4.79 10.01 -14.21
C TYR A 208 -6.04 9.26 -14.65
N ARG A 209 -6.66 9.68 -15.74
CA ARG A 209 -7.82 8.98 -16.29
C ARG A 209 -7.43 7.62 -16.85
N GLU A 210 -6.32 7.55 -17.58
CA GLU A 210 -5.78 6.31 -18.14
C GLU A 210 -5.42 5.33 -17.01
N LEU A 211 -4.64 5.79 -16.04
CA LEU A 211 -4.25 4.96 -14.90
C LEU A 211 -5.46 4.53 -14.05
N TYR A 212 -6.46 5.38 -13.89
CA TYR A 212 -7.71 5.04 -13.20
C TYR A 212 -8.50 3.96 -13.94
N ASN A 213 -8.67 4.12 -15.26
CA ASN A 213 -9.33 3.13 -16.10
C ASN A 213 -8.55 1.82 -16.07
N ALA A 214 -7.22 1.88 -16.09
CA ALA A 214 -6.35 0.73 -15.99
C ALA A 214 -6.60 -0.06 -14.69
N ILE A 215 -6.62 0.61 -13.54
CA ILE A 215 -6.89 -0.06 -12.25
C ILE A 215 -8.30 -0.66 -12.19
N LYS A 216 -9.27 -0.02 -12.82
CA LYS A 216 -10.66 -0.51 -12.86
C LYS A 216 -10.86 -1.68 -13.82
N SER A 217 -10.05 -1.81 -14.86
CA SER A 217 -10.19 -2.80 -15.94
C SER A 217 -9.32 -4.05 -15.78
N HIS A 218 -8.71 -4.27 -14.61
CA HIS A 218 -7.90 -5.46 -14.38
C HIS A 218 -8.74 -6.75 -14.40
N SER A 219 -8.10 -7.84 -14.83
CA SER A 219 -8.70 -9.16 -14.94
C SER A 219 -8.84 -9.86 -13.57
N GLN A 220 -9.63 -10.94 -13.54
CA GLN A 220 -9.72 -11.81 -12.37
C GLN A 220 -8.38 -12.49 -12.05
N GLN A 221 -7.61 -12.82 -13.08
CA GLN A 221 -6.34 -13.55 -12.98
C GLN A 221 -5.32 -12.86 -12.07
N VAL A 222 -5.33 -11.50 -12.00
CA VAL A 222 -4.45 -10.72 -11.12
C VAL A 222 -4.57 -11.14 -9.64
N TYR A 223 -5.77 -11.55 -9.20
CA TYR A 223 -6.00 -11.93 -7.80
C TYR A 223 -5.50 -13.34 -7.47
N GLU A 224 -5.18 -14.14 -8.47
CA GLU A 224 -4.68 -15.51 -8.35
C GLU A 224 -3.15 -15.56 -8.31
N ILE A 225 -2.50 -14.46 -8.74
CA ILE A 225 -1.04 -14.34 -8.82
C ILE A 225 -0.51 -13.59 -7.60
N ASN A 226 0.39 -14.21 -6.86
CA ASN A 226 1.11 -13.51 -5.79
C ASN A 226 2.59 -13.32 -6.16
N PRO A 227 2.97 -12.13 -6.66
CA PRO A 227 4.30 -11.87 -7.17
C PRO A 227 5.39 -11.76 -6.09
N SER A 228 5.02 -11.89 -4.80
CA SER A 228 5.97 -11.87 -3.69
C SER A 228 6.39 -13.28 -3.23
N ILE A 229 5.69 -14.34 -3.68
CA ILE A 229 5.96 -15.72 -3.22
C ILE A 229 6.40 -16.69 -4.33
N SER A 230 6.07 -16.41 -5.59
CA SER A 230 6.44 -17.25 -6.73
C SER A 230 6.94 -16.43 -7.90
N ILE A 231 7.81 -17.03 -8.70
CA ILE A 231 8.26 -16.43 -9.97
C ILE A 231 7.09 -16.51 -10.97
N ILE A 232 6.77 -15.39 -11.57
CA ILE A 232 5.80 -15.30 -12.67
C ILE A 232 6.44 -15.92 -13.92
N ASP A 233 5.78 -16.94 -14.46
CA ASP A 233 6.22 -17.56 -15.69
C ASP A 233 6.09 -16.58 -16.87
N PRO A 234 7.04 -16.58 -17.83
CA PRO A 234 6.97 -15.73 -19.01
C PRO A 234 5.67 -15.88 -19.81
N TYR A 235 5.14 -17.10 -19.97
CA TYR A 235 3.86 -17.33 -20.66
C TYR A 235 2.66 -16.77 -19.88
N GLU A 236 2.70 -16.88 -18.54
CA GLU A 236 1.72 -16.24 -17.67
C GLU A 236 1.76 -14.73 -17.83
N ALA A 237 2.94 -14.13 -17.78
CA ALA A 237 3.12 -12.68 -17.97
C ALA A 237 2.65 -12.19 -19.35
N GLU A 238 2.86 -12.99 -20.42
CA GLU A 238 2.41 -12.68 -21.78
C GLU A 238 0.88 -12.70 -21.91
N SER A 239 0.19 -13.53 -21.11
CA SER A 239 -1.27 -13.63 -21.12
C SER A 239 -1.97 -12.46 -20.41
N LEU A 240 -1.24 -11.67 -19.64
CA LEU A 240 -1.77 -10.56 -18.86
C LEU A 240 -1.80 -9.26 -19.64
N SER A 241 -2.83 -8.45 -19.40
CA SER A 241 -2.87 -7.09 -19.94
C SER A 241 -1.82 -6.19 -19.29
N GLY A 242 -1.44 -5.09 -19.95
CA GLY A 242 -0.55 -4.09 -19.36
C GLY A 242 -1.07 -3.52 -18.03
N ASN A 243 -2.39 -3.45 -17.87
CA ASN A 243 -3.04 -3.02 -16.62
C ASN A 243 -2.87 -4.05 -15.49
N ASP A 244 -2.99 -5.33 -15.80
CA ASP A 244 -2.77 -6.42 -14.85
C ASP A 244 -1.30 -6.43 -14.38
N LEU A 245 -0.38 -6.34 -15.32
CA LEU A 245 1.05 -6.29 -15.06
C LEU A 245 1.43 -5.09 -14.18
N MET A 246 0.91 -3.90 -14.52
CA MET A 246 1.11 -2.69 -13.72
C MET A 246 0.63 -2.89 -12.28
N LEU A 247 -0.54 -3.50 -12.08
CA LEU A 247 -1.09 -3.73 -10.76
C LEU A 247 -0.26 -4.76 -9.97
N LEU A 248 0.15 -5.88 -10.59
CA LEU A 248 1.03 -6.88 -10.00
C LEU A 248 2.39 -6.30 -9.58
N ARG A 249 2.95 -5.41 -10.38
CA ARG A 249 4.18 -4.71 -10.00
C ARG A 249 3.99 -3.81 -8.79
N ASN A 250 2.90 -3.09 -8.75
CA ASN A 250 2.67 -2.13 -7.68
C ASN A 250 2.22 -2.77 -6.36
N ILE A 251 1.61 -3.97 -6.37
CA ILE A 251 1.32 -4.70 -5.12
C ILE A 251 2.60 -5.12 -4.39
N ILE A 252 3.67 -5.46 -5.12
CA ILE A 252 4.98 -5.73 -4.52
C ILE A 252 5.41 -4.53 -3.67
N PHE A 253 5.41 -3.33 -4.25
CA PHE A 253 5.78 -2.11 -3.53
C PHE A 253 4.82 -1.79 -2.37
N ALA A 254 3.53 -2.01 -2.56
CA ALA A 254 2.52 -1.78 -1.52
C ALA A 254 2.72 -2.66 -0.29
N LYS A 255 3.09 -3.95 -0.46
CA LYS A 255 3.39 -4.88 0.63
C LYS A 255 4.60 -4.44 1.47
N HIS A 256 5.55 -3.72 0.87
CA HIS A 256 6.66 -3.06 1.56
C HIS A 256 6.31 -1.68 2.12
N GLY A 257 5.04 -1.28 2.08
CA GLY A 257 4.58 0.00 2.62
C GLY A 257 5.00 1.22 1.80
N TYR A 258 5.22 1.06 0.49
CA TYR A 258 5.55 2.18 -0.38
C TYR A 258 4.40 3.20 -0.45
N ALA A 259 4.67 4.45 -0.14
CA ALA A 259 3.71 5.54 -0.20
C ALA A 259 3.57 6.07 -1.64
N PHE A 260 2.45 5.78 -2.28
CA PHE A 260 2.21 6.16 -3.69
C PHE A 260 1.94 7.65 -3.86
N LYS A 261 2.56 8.26 -4.90
CA LYS A 261 2.26 9.63 -5.34
C LYS A 261 1.10 9.67 -6.34
N LYS A 262 1.11 8.72 -7.30
CA LYS A 262 0.10 8.69 -8.36
C LYS A 262 -1.26 8.37 -7.77
N ARG A 263 -2.19 9.30 -7.92
CA ARG A 263 -3.53 9.27 -7.29
C ARG A 263 -4.29 7.96 -7.49
N PRO A 264 -4.41 7.38 -8.70
CA PRO A 264 -5.17 6.16 -8.88
C PRO A 264 -4.59 4.96 -8.14
N LEU A 265 -3.26 4.79 -8.13
CA LEU A 265 -2.58 3.76 -7.34
C LEU A 265 -2.81 4.00 -5.85
N ARG A 266 -2.74 5.26 -5.42
CA ARG A 266 -3.00 5.64 -4.05
C ARG A 266 -4.42 5.27 -3.62
N ILE A 267 -5.44 5.67 -4.37
CA ILE A 267 -6.84 5.33 -4.08
C ILE A 267 -7.01 3.81 -3.99
N TYR A 268 -6.41 3.06 -4.91
CA TYR A 268 -6.50 1.60 -4.90
C TYR A 268 -5.86 0.98 -3.66
N PHE A 269 -4.60 1.34 -3.35
CA PHE A 269 -3.90 0.74 -2.21
C PHE A 269 -4.36 1.30 -0.86
N GLU A 270 -4.73 2.57 -0.77
CA GLU A 270 -5.29 3.15 0.46
C GLU A 270 -6.64 2.53 0.84
N SER A 271 -7.40 1.99 -0.11
CA SER A 271 -8.62 1.24 0.15
C SER A 271 -8.37 -0.18 0.66
N GLN A 272 -7.14 -0.71 0.53
CA GLN A 272 -6.78 -2.01 1.10
C GLN A 272 -6.65 -1.92 2.63
N PRO A 273 -7.34 -2.79 3.40
CA PRO A 273 -7.28 -2.74 4.88
C PRO A 273 -5.87 -2.94 5.43
N TRP A 274 -5.09 -3.81 4.79
CA TRP A 274 -3.74 -4.16 5.21
C TRP A 274 -2.68 -3.10 4.88
N TYR A 275 -2.94 -2.21 3.92
CA TYR A 275 -1.94 -1.26 3.45
C TYR A 275 -1.64 -0.16 4.46
N ILE A 276 -0.34 0.02 4.76
CA ILE A 276 0.19 1.05 5.64
C ILE A 276 1.33 1.76 4.89
N PRO A 277 1.21 3.04 4.53
CA PRO A 277 2.31 3.78 3.92
C PRO A 277 3.38 4.09 4.97
N VAL A 278 4.62 3.61 4.77
CA VAL A 278 5.74 3.80 5.71
C VAL A 278 6.98 4.39 5.07
N SER A 279 7.12 4.29 3.74
CA SER A 279 8.33 4.75 3.06
C SER A 279 8.04 5.23 1.64
N THR A 280 8.84 6.16 1.15
CA THR A 280 8.83 6.59 -0.26
C THR A 280 9.89 5.88 -1.10
N ASN A 281 10.69 4.98 -0.49
CA ASN A 281 11.68 4.17 -1.18
C ASN A 281 11.83 2.82 -0.49
N VAL A 282 11.41 1.75 -1.17
CA VAL A 282 11.47 0.37 -0.67
C VAL A 282 12.31 -0.54 -1.56
N LYS A 283 13.14 0.03 -2.44
CA LYS A 283 13.92 -0.77 -3.40
C LYS A 283 14.90 -1.75 -2.75
N ASN A 284 15.45 -1.37 -1.60
CA ASN A 284 16.41 -2.19 -0.88
C ASN A 284 15.74 -3.33 -0.08
N GLU A 285 14.44 -3.21 0.18
CA GLU A 285 13.65 -4.16 0.94
C GLU A 285 13.12 -5.33 0.08
N LEU A 286 13.17 -5.19 -1.25
CA LEU A 286 12.62 -6.17 -2.17
C LEU A 286 13.37 -7.50 -2.09
N THR A 287 12.62 -8.60 -2.03
CA THR A 287 13.14 -9.96 -2.07
C THR A 287 13.72 -10.31 -3.46
N TYR A 288 14.43 -11.44 -3.55
CA TYR A 288 14.92 -11.93 -4.82
C TYR A 288 13.78 -12.22 -5.81
N ILE A 289 12.71 -12.91 -5.34
CA ILE A 289 11.53 -13.24 -6.14
C ILE A 289 10.89 -11.97 -6.70
N GLU A 290 10.69 -10.98 -5.88
CA GLU A 290 10.08 -9.70 -6.26
C GLU A 290 10.92 -8.95 -7.29
N LYS A 291 12.24 -8.93 -7.12
CA LYS A 291 13.16 -8.29 -8.09
C LYS A 291 13.10 -8.96 -9.45
N GLU A 292 13.06 -10.30 -9.50
CA GLU A 292 12.94 -11.03 -10.76
C GLU A 292 11.57 -10.82 -11.41
N ASN A 293 10.49 -10.85 -10.61
CA ASN A 293 9.15 -10.57 -11.12
C ASN A 293 9.01 -9.15 -11.66
N ILE A 294 9.56 -8.15 -10.98
CA ILE A 294 9.56 -6.76 -11.48
C ILE A 294 10.25 -6.67 -12.85
N LYS A 295 11.37 -7.36 -13.05
CA LYS A 295 12.07 -7.39 -14.35
C LYS A 295 11.20 -8.02 -15.44
N THR A 296 10.58 -9.16 -15.13
CA THR A 296 9.68 -9.85 -16.07
C THR A 296 8.49 -8.96 -16.41
N ILE A 297 7.80 -8.42 -15.41
CA ILE A 297 6.64 -7.55 -15.57
C ILE A 297 6.98 -6.32 -16.43
N LEU A 298 8.05 -5.61 -16.12
CA LEU A 298 8.46 -4.42 -16.89
C LEU A 298 8.77 -4.73 -18.36
N ARG A 299 9.31 -5.92 -18.66
CA ARG A 299 9.54 -6.35 -20.04
C ARG A 299 8.23 -6.52 -20.79
N TYR A 300 7.22 -7.12 -20.18
CA TYR A 300 5.92 -7.35 -20.81
C TYR A 300 5.01 -6.12 -20.81
N GLU A 301 5.08 -5.25 -19.80
CA GLU A 301 4.45 -3.91 -19.84
C GLU A 301 4.91 -3.16 -21.11
N LYS A 302 6.23 -3.13 -21.37
CA LYS A 302 6.80 -2.47 -22.53
C LYS A 302 6.39 -3.13 -23.85
N TYR A 303 6.30 -4.46 -23.87
CA TYR A 303 5.83 -5.20 -25.05
C TYR A 303 4.36 -4.84 -25.38
N ASN A 304 3.50 -4.76 -24.38
CA ASN A 304 2.08 -4.39 -24.55
C ASN A 304 1.90 -2.94 -25.02
N GLU A 305 2.73 -1.99 -24.57
CA GLU A 305 2.73 -0.61 -25.09
C GLU A 305 2.95 -0.56 -26.60
N TYR A 306 3.93 -1.32 -27.13
CA TYR A 306 4.23 -1.36 -28.57
C TYR A 306 3.13 -2.02 -29.41
N HIS A 307 2.30 -2.88 -28.84
CA HIS A 307 1.29 -3.64 -29.58
C HIS A 307 -0.12 -3.04 -29.44
N SER A 308 -0.33 -2.08 -28.53
CA SER A 308 -1.58 -1.34 -28.41
C SER A 308 -1.76 -0.25 -29.46
N ASP A 309 -0.72 0.08 -30.22
CA ASP A 309 -0.73 1.10 -31.27
C ASP A 309 -1.03 0.54 -32.67
N TYR A 310 -1.38 -0.74 -32.76
CA TYR A 310 -1.86 -1.43 -33.97
C TYR A 310 -3.24 -2.02 -33.73
#